data_63fdd8342f7d737eac8281dd1336626d
#
_entry.id   63fdd8342f7d737eac8281dd1336626d
#
_cell.length_a   1.000
_cell.length_b   1.000
_cell.length_c   1.000
_cell.angle_alpha   90.00
_cell.angle_beta   90.00
_cell.angle_gamma   90.00
#
_symmetry.space_group_name_H-M   'P 1'
#
loop_
_entity.id
_entity.type
_entity.pdbx_description
1 polymer ?
#
loop_
_entity_poly.entity_id
_entity_poly.type
_entity_poly.pdbx_seq_one_letter_code
_entity_poly.pdbx_strand_id
1 'polypeptide(L)'
;MSQSFPERQVISRRRARRAQPAPAAQPDTAPASIPWGSLLALLIVLALVVGAGLALGRALQVQPTGAFASCKTAARIGPSTFTGPPAMCISTTKTYLAKVSTSAGEIDIAMPASQAPVTVNNFVVLAVNGYYTGLTFHRVDTWVVQGGDPQGDGRGGPGYTLPEESNSQPWTIDAVGMARFPGDGVNGSQFFILKGDWPGGGPGTVAFNHFGTVLGGSQLISQIKPGDRILGIIITVQ
;
A
#
# COMPACT_ATOMS: atom_id res chain seq x y z
N MET A 1 -81.40 -12.80 -5.53
CA MET A 1 -81.25 -13.11 -6.96
C MET A 1 -80.04 -13.97 -7.14
N SER A 2 -80.31 -15.23 -7.35
CA SER A 2 -79.37 -16.34 -7.51
C SER A 2 -78.96 -16.44 -8.98
N GLN A 3 -77.67 -16.49 -9.27
CA GLN A 3 -77.20 -16.92 -10.60
C GLN A 3 -76.18 -18.05 -10.41
N SER A 4 -76.65 -19.19 -10.87
CA SER A 4 -75.96 -20.47 -10.97
C SER A 4 -74.93 -20.47 -12.09
N PHE A 5 -73.72 -21.02 -11.78
CA PHE A 5 -72.68 -21.35 -12.78
C PHE A 5 -72.93 -22.74 -13.37
N PRO A 6 -72.70 -22.95 -14.66
CA PRO A 6 -72.79 -24.28 -15.27
C PRO A 6 -71.49 -25.06 -15.12
N GLU A 7 -71.66 -26.31 -14.78
CA GLU A 7 -70.67 -27.38 -14.65
C GLU A 7 -70.04 -27.73 -16.02
N ARG A 8 -68.69 -27.68 -16.13
CA ARG A 8 -67.98 -28.18 -17.32
C ARG A 8 -67.50 -29.61 -17.07
N GLN A 9 -67.98 -30.47 -17.88
CA GLN A 9 -67.56 -31.88 -17.94
C GLN A 9 -66.12 -32.03 -18.30
N VAL A 10 -65.34 -32.78 -17.48
CA VAL A 10 -63.96 -33.16 -17.72
C VAL A 10 -63.95 -34.43 -18.59
N ILE A 11 -63.59 -34.27 -19.85
CA ILE A 11 -63.33 -35.43 -20.73
C ILE A 11 -61.93 -35.97 -20.45
N SER A 12 -61.89 -37.12 -19.82
CA SER A 12 -60.68 -37.91 -19.58
C SER A 12 -60.16 -38.49 -20.92
N ARG A 13 -59.08 -37.91 -21.45
CA ARG A 13 -58.30 -38.50 -22.56
C ARG A 13 -57.17 -39.37 -21.94
N ARG A 14 -57.35 -40.65 -21.91
CA ARG A 14 -56.29 -41.66 -21.68
C ARG A 14 -55.31 -41.56 -22.83
N ARG A 15 -54.12 -40.92 -22.57
CA ARG A 15 -52.95 -40.98 -23.47
C ARG A 15 -52.19 -42.27 -23.20
N ALA A 16 -52.13 -43.16 -24.18
CA ALA A 16 -51.30 -44.34 -24.20
C ALA A 16 -49.84 -43.96 -23.92
N ARG A 17 -49.25 -44.51 -22.88
CA ARG A 17 -47.80 -44.39 -22.59
C ARG A 17 -47.05 -45.20 -23.64
N ARG A 18 -46.40 -44.49 -24.57
CA ARG A 18 -45.38 -45.09 -25.45
C ARG A 18 -44.19 -45.45 -24.61
N ALA A 19 -43.79 -46.69 -24.55
CA ALA A 19 -42.61 -47.16 -23.88
C ALA A 19 -41.38 -46.48 -24.50
N GLN A 20 -40.60 -45.80 -23.68
CA GLN A 20 -39.29 -45.32 -24.08
C GLN A 20 -38.32 -46.50 -24.07
N PRO A 21 -37.45 -46.61 -25.09
CA PRO A 21 -36.37 -47.60 -25.09
C PRO A 21 -35.36 -47.25 -23.96
N ALA A 22 -34.84 -48.30 -23.30
CA ALA A 22 -33.84 -48.17 -22.25
C ALA A 22 -32.60 -47.43 -22.78
N PRO A 23 -31.98 -46.54 -21.98
CA PRO A 23 -30.71 -45.89 -22.36
C PRO A 23 -29.63 -46.97 -22.53
N ALA A 24 -28.88 -46.87 -23.64
CA ALA A 24 -27.74 -47.72 -23.91
C ALA A 24 -26.69 -47.54 -22.79
N ALA A 25 -26.16 -48.65 -22.32
CA ALA A 25 -25.09 -48.67 -21.32
C ALA A 25 -23.92 -47.85 -21.82
N GLN A 26 -23.52 -46.81 -21.07
CA GLN A 26 -22.29 -46.10 -21.30
C GLN A 26 -21.11 -47.01 -20.93
N PRO A 27 -20.04 -47.04 -21.72
CA PRO A 27 -18.86 -47.79 -21.33
C PRO A 27 -18.26 -47.14 -20.07
N ASP A 28 -18.02 -47.97 -19.04
CA ASP A 28 -17.27 -47.61 -17.84
C ASP A 28 -15.86 -47.09 -18.25
N THR A 29 -15.70 -45.79 -18.32
CA THR A 29 -14.38 -45.20 -18.39
C THR A 29 -13.79 -45.17 -16.98
N ALA A 30 -12.98 -46.18 -16.68
CA ALA A 30 -12.16 -46.16 -15.47
C ALA A 30 -11.36 -44.83 -15.42
N PRO A 31 -11.25 -44.17 -14.25
CA PRO A 31 -10.47 -42.98 -14.15
C PRO A 31 -9.01 -43.29 -14.53
N ALA A 32 -8.48 -42.52 -15.51
CA ALA A 32 -7.10 -42.65 -15.93
C ALA A 32 -6.18 -42.45 -14.72
N SER A 33 -5.48 -43.49 -14.31
CA SER A 33 -4.49 -43.40 -13.24
C SER A 33 -3.35 -42.50 -13.72
N ILE A 34 -3.16 -41.36 -13.08
CA ILE A 34 -2.02 -40.46 -13.34
C ILE A 34 -0.76 -41.21 -12.90
N PRO A 35 0.19 -41.48 -13.79
CA PRO A 35 1.41 -42.20 -13.42
C PRO A 35 2.18 -41.42 -12.36
N TRP A 36 2.62 -42.09 -11.32
CA TRP A 36 3.32 -41.49 -10.17
C TRP A 36 4.52 -40.64 -10.59
N GLY A 37 5.19 -40.95 -11.72
CA GLY A 37 6.23 -40.15 -12.30
C GLY A 37 5.81 -38.74 -12.73
N SER A 38 4.56 -38.57 -13.20
CA SER A 38 4.03 -37.26 -13.59
C SER A 38 3.73 -36.36 -12.38
N LEU A 39 3.31 -36.95 -11.25
CA LEU A 39 3.11 -36.21 -10.00
C LEU A 39 4.45 -35.76 -9.40
N LEU A 40 5.48 -36.61 -9.46
CA LEU A 40 6.83 -36.24 -9.00
C LEU A 40 7.43 -35.11 -9.86
N ALA A 41 7.26 -35.18 -11.18
CA ALA A 41 7.71 -34.12 -12.10
C ALA A 41 6.98 -32.79 -11.83
N LEU A 42 5.68 -32.83 -11.56
CA LEU A 42 4.90 -31.63 -11.23
C LEU A 42 5.34 -30.99 -9.91
N LEU A 43 5.65 -31.80 -8.90
CA LEU A 43 6.14 -31.32 -7.62
C LEU A 43 7.54 -30.70 -7.72
N ILE A 44 8.42 -31.27 -8.56
CA ILE A 44 9.75 -30.71 -8.81
C ILE A 44 9.65 -29.37 -9.54
N VAL A 45 8.80 -29.27 -10.57
CA VAL A 45 8.56 -28.00 -11.27
C VAL A 45 7.98 -26.94 -10.34
N LEU A 46 7.02 -27.31 -9.51
CA LEU A 46 6.43 -26.40 -8.53
C LEU A 46 7.48 -25.93 -7.52
N ALA A 47 8.32 -26.81 -7.00
CA ALA A 47 9.41 -26.48 -6.09
C ALA A 47 10.44 -25.55 -6.73
N LEU A 48 10.76 -25.75 -8.01
CA LEU A 48 11.69 -24.88 -8.76
C LEU A 48 11.07 -23.51 -9.04
N VAL A 49 9.78 -23.43 -9.35
CA VAL A 49 9.08 -22.15 -9.58
C VAL A 49 8.96 -21.37 -8.26
N VAL A 50 8.61 -22.04 -7.16
CA VAL A 50 8.55 -21.42 -5.84
C VAL A 50 9.94 -21.01 -5.36
N GLY A 51 10.95 -21.86 -5.57
CA GLY A 51 12.34 -21.55 -5.23
C GLY A 51 12.91 -20.39 -6.04
N ALA A 52 12.63 -20.33 -7.34
CA ALA A 52 13.00 -19.21 -8.21
C ALA A 52 12.24 -17.92 -7.82
N GLY A 53 10.96 -18.01 -7.49
CA GLY A 53 10.18 -16.88 -7.02
C GLY A 53 10.68 -16.29 -5.70
N LEU A 54 11.09 -17.15 -4.76
CA LEU A 54 11.69 -16.74 -3.49
C LEU A 54 13.11 -16.15 -3.68
N ALA A 55 13.89 -16.69 -4.62
CA ALA A 55 15.21 -16.17 -4.95
C ALA A 55 15.13 -14.82 -5.68
N LEU A 56 14.19 -14.66 -6.65
CA LEU A 56 13.93 -13.37 -7.29
C LEU A 56 13.39 -12.33 -6.32
N GLY A 57 12.50 -12.71 -5.41
CA GLY A 57 11.97 -11.82 -4.36
C GLY A 57 13.07 -11.30 -3.42
N ARG A 58 14.11 -12.09 -3.16
CA ARG A 58 15.29 -11.64 -2.41
C ARG A 58 16.24 -10.77 -3.23
N ALA A 59 16.35 -11.02 -4.53
CA ALA A 59 17.23 -10.25 -5.42
C ALA A 59 16.70 -8.84 -5.72
N LEU A 60 15.40 -8.59 -5.52
CA LEU A 60 14.75 -7.28 -5.73
C LEU A 60 14.71 -6.40 -4.47
N GLN A 61 15.32 -6.82 -3.36
CA GLN A 61 15.48 -5.92 -2.21
C GLN A 61 16.50 -4.84 -2.57
N VAL A 62 15.98 -3.63 -2.79
CA VAL A 62 16.82 -2.43 -2.94
C VAL A 62 17.67 -2.32 -1.68
N GLN A 63 18.99 -2.49 -1.84
CA GLN A 63 19.94 -2.27 -0.74
C GLN A 63 20.46 -0.86 -0.87
N PRO A 64 20.45 -0.08 0.21
CA PRO A 64 21.05 1.24 0.19
C PRO A 64 22.53 1.16 -0.15
N THR A 65 23.00 2.04 -1.05
CA THR A 65 24.37 2.09 -1.52
C THR A 65 24.98 3.48 -1.30
N GLY A 66 26.29 3.59 -1.44
CA GLY A 66 26.97 4.88 -1.31
C GLY A 66 26.78 5.54 0.05
N ALA A 67 26.34 6.79 0.06
CA ALA A 67 26.16 7.59 1.27
C ALA A 67 25.15 6.99 2.28
N PHE A 68 24.29 6.07 1.85
CA PHE A 68 23.23 5.46 2.66
C PHE A 68 23.49 3.99 2.97
N ALA A 69 24.67 3.45 2.71
CA ALA A 69 24.98 2.02 2.92
C ALA A 69 24.79 1.57 4.38
N SER A 70 24.92 2.47 5.35
CA SER A 70 24.66 2.23 6.77
C SER A 70 23.18 2.37 7.17
N CYS A 71 22.35 2.93 6.32
CA CYS A 71 20.94 3.24 6.59
C CYS A 71 20.07 1.99 6.43
N LYS A 72 19.99 1.18 7.48
CA LYS A 72 19.25 -0.08 7.51
C LYS A 72 18.00 0.05 8.37
N THR A 73 16.91 -0.56 7.94
CA THR A 73 15.73 -0.75 8.80
C THR A 73 16.06 -1.62 10.00
N ALA A 74 15.29 -1.48 11.08
CA ALA A 74 15.29 -2.47 12.15
C ALA A 74 14.89 -3.86 11.63
N ALA A 75 14.97 -4.89 12.48
CA ALA A 75 14.61 -6.24 12.06
C ALA A 75 13.15 -6.31 11.57
N ARG A 76 12.95 -6.92 10.42
CA ARG A 76 11.62 -7.10 9.83
C ARG A 76 10.87 -8.22 10.55
N ILE A 77 9.65 -7.96 10.98
CA ILE A 77 8.75 -8.93 11.65
C ILE A 77 7.48 -9.23 10.86
N GLY A 78 7.27 -8.55 9.74
CA GLY A 78 6.15 -8.75 8.82
C GLY A 78 6.44 -8.15 7.45
N PRO A 79 5.51 -8.20 6.49
CA PRO A 79 5.73 -7.69 5.13
C PRO A 79 6.18 -6.23 5.10
N SER A 80 5.59 -5.40 5.97
CA SER A 80 5.85 -3.95 6.07
C SER A 80 6.09 -3.50 7.51
N THR A 81 6.38 -4.41 8.44
CA THR A 81 6.53 -4.11 9.87
C THR A 81 7.90 -4.49 10.39
N PHE A 82 8.40 -3.70 11.32
CA PHE A 82 9.73 -3.81 11.90
C PHE A 82 9.65 -3.78 13.43
N THR A 83 10.71 -4.21 14.12
CA THR A 83 10.80 -4.24 15.59
C THR A 83 10.84 -2.86 16.22
N GLY A 84 11.10 -1.80 15.46
CA GLY A 84 11.19 -0.43 15.95
C GLY A 84 11.71 0.54 14.90
N PRO A 85 11.87 1.82 15.25
CA PRO A 85 12.45 2.83 14.34
C PRO A 85 13.92 2.50 14.03
N PRO A 86 14.41 2.95 12.84
CA PRO A 86 15.79 2.72 12.45
C PRO A 86 16.76 3.53 13.32
N ALA A 87 17.97 3.01 13.51
CA ALA A 87 19.06 3.76 14.11
C ALA A 87 19.41 4.99 13.26
N MET A 88 19.94 6.04 13.91
CA MET A 88 20.41 7.24 13.22
C MET A 88 21.57 6.88 12.28
N CYS A 89 21.42 7.21 11.00
CA CYS A 89 22.43 6.95 9.97
C CYS A 89 22.73 8.17 9.10
N ILE A 90 22.00 9.26 9.29
CA ILE A 90 22.15 10.50 8.54
C ILE A 90 22.85 11.58 9.39
N SER A 91 23.39 12.62 8.74
CA SER A 91 23.86 13.83 9.44
C SER A 91 22.70 14.77 9.72
N THR A 92 22.53 15.18 10.95
CA THR A 92 21.46 16.11 11.39
C THR A 92 21.71 17.56 10.94
N THR A 93 22.90 17.87 10.41
CA THR A 93 23.27 19.22 9.91
C THR A 93 23.07 19.38 8.41
N LYS A 94 22.65 18.31 7.71
CA LYS A 94 22.47 18.29 6.26
C LYS A 94 21.01 18.44 5.86
N THR A 95 20.79 18.88 4.63
CA THR A 95 19.50 18.81 3.96
C THR A 95 19.48 17.60 3.04
N TYR A 96 18.42 16.82 3.11
CA TYR A 96 18.17 15.68 2.23
C TYR A 96 17.07 16.05 1.23
N LEU A 97 17.28 15.66 -0.03
CA LEU A 97 16.27 15.84 -1.08
C LEU A 97 15.67 14.49 -1.42
N ALA A 98 14.35 14.42 -1.36
CA ALA A 98 13.59 13.26 -1.82
C ALA A 98 12.94 13.59 -3.17
N LYS A 99 13.35 12.91 -4.24
CA LYS A 99 12.65 12.88 -5.52
C LYS A 99 11.64 11.76 -5.47
N VAL A 100 10.37 12.09 -5.33
CA VAL A 100 9.25 11.15 -5.23
C VAL A 100 8.63 11.00 -6.61
N SER A 101 8.86 9.88 -7.28
CA SER A 101 8.20 9.53 -8.53
C SER A 101 6.83 8.95 -8.22
N THR A 102 5.78 9.52 -8.79
CA THR A 102 4.39 9.08 -8.61
C THR A 102 3.72 8.78 -9.93
N SER A 103 2.55 8.15 -9.91
CA SER A 103 1.73 7.97 -11.11
C SER A 103 1.21 9.29 -11.69
N ALA A 104 1.20 10.37 -10.90
CA ALA A 104 0.81 11.73 -11.34
C ALA A 104 2.00 12.59 -11.80
N GLY A 105 3.26 12.14 -11.60
CA GLY A 105 4.48 12.88 -11.93
C GLY A 105 5.49 12.89 -10.78
N GLU A 106 6.53 13.72 -10.89
CA GLU A 106 7.61 13.81 -9.89
C GLU A 106 7.40 15.00 -8.94
N ILE A 107 7.70 14.77 -7.66
CA ILE A 107 7.65 15.77 -6.58
C ILE A 107 9.01 15.77 -5.90
N ASP A 108 9.62 16.94 -5.76
CA ASP A 108 10.89 17.11 -5.05
C ASP A 108 10.63 17.72 -3.67
N ILE A 109 11.11 17.05 -2.61
CA ILE A 109 10.92 17.47 -1.22
C ILE A 109 12.28 17.74 -0.60
N ALA A 110 12.48 18.94 -0.03
CA ALA A 110 13.63 19.24 0.81
C ALA A 110 13.31 18.89 2.27
N MET A 111 14.23 18.22 2.93
CA MET A 111 14.11 17.74 4.31
C MET A 111 15.36 18.18 5.10
N PRO A 112 15.38 19.40 5.69
CA PRO A 112 16.46 19.82 6.58
C PRO A 112 16.46 18.97 7.86
N ALA A 113 17.45 18.11 8.03
CA ALA A 113 17.47 17.17 9.15
C ALA A 113 17.59 17.83 10.52
N SER A 114 18.04 19.10 10.59
CA SER A 114 18.06 19.87 11.82
C SER A 114 16.67 20.21 12.40
N GLN A 115 15.63 20.19 11.57
CA GLN A 115 14.27 20.55 11.99
C GLN A 115 13.53 19.39 12.68
N ALA A 116 13.73 18.16 12.17
CA ALA A 116 13.11 16.94 12.68
C ALA A 116 14.05 15.76 12.44
N PRO A 117 15.17 15.65 13.16
CA PRO A 117 16.25 14.71 12.86
C PRO A 117 15.85 13.24 12.88
N VAL A 118 15.01 12.84 13.82
CA VAL A 118 14.54 11.44 13.92
C VAL A 118 13.59 11.12 12.78
N THR A 119 12.68 12.05 12.47
CA THR A 119 11.70 11.90 11.37
C THR A 119 12.38 11.86 10.01
N VAL A 120 13.32 12.78 9.75
CA VAL A 120 14.06 12.80 8.48
C VAL A 120 14.90 11.52 8.33
N ASN A 121 15.60 11.11 9.40
CA ASN A 121 16.33 9.83 9.39
C ASN A 121 15.42 8.65 9.06
N ASN A 122 14.29 8.58 9.71
CA ASN A 122 13.32 7.50 9.51
C ASN A 122 12.79 7.48 8.07
N PHE A 123 12.37 8.65 7.54
CA PHE A 123 11.87 8.74 6.17
C PHE A 123 12.95 8.34 5.16
N VAL A 124 14.18 8.83 5.32
CA VAL A 124 15.33 8.48 4.48
C VAL A 124 15.57 6.97 4.50
N VAL A 125 15.66 6.35 5.71
CA VAL A 125 15.89 4.92 5.83
C VAL A 125 14.80 4.11 5.15
N LEU A 126 13.54 4.43 5.37
CA LEU A 126 12.43 3.73 4.73
C LEU A 126 12.47 3.90 3.20
N ALA A 127 12.75 5.11 2.70
CA ALA A 127 12.83 5.41 1.27
C ALA A 127 13.95 4.63 0.58
N VAL A 128 15.19 4.69 1.09
CA VAL A 128 16.35 4.02 0.47
C VAL A 128 16.28 2.49 0.55
N ASN A 129 15.46 1.96 1.47
CA ASN A 129 15.15 0.52 1.55
C ASN A 129 13.88 0.14 0.77
N GLY A 130 13.32 1.04 -0.06
CA GLY A 130 12.21 0.76 -0.96
C GLY A 130 10.84 0.59 -0.29
N TYR A 131 10.70 0.99 0.97
CA TYR A 131 9.47 0.81 1.75
C TYR A 131 8.24 1.44 1.06
N TYR A 132 8.40 2.64 0.50
CA TYR A 132 7.31 3.41 -0.08
C TYR A 132 6.90 2.96 -1.48
N THR A 133 7.72 2.14 -2.15
CA THR A 133 7.47 1.72 -3.53
C THR A 133 6.18 0.90 -3.64
N GLY A 134 5.26 1.36 -4.47
CA GLY A 134 3.96 0.75 -4.70
C GLY A 134 2.87 1.16 -3.72
N LEU A 135 3.21 1.89 -2.64
CA LEU A 135 2.20 2.42 -1.71
C LEU A 135 1.36 3.52 -2.38
N THR A 136 0.15 3.71 -1.88
CA THR A 136 -0.81 4.64 -2.48
C THR A 136 -0.97 5.93 -1.67
N PHE A 137 -1.44 6.97 -2.34
CA PHE A 137 -2.09 8.09 -1.67
C PHE A 137 -3.53 7.68 -1.39
N HIS A 138 -3.78 7.27 -0.15
CA HIS A 138 -5.06 6.72 0.28
C HIS A 138 -6.06 7.80 0.72
N ARG A 139 -5.58 9.01 1.03
CA ARG A 139 -6.40 10.16 1.39
C ARG A 139 -6.03 11.37 0.54
N VAL A 140 -7.03 11.93 -0.13
CA VAL A 140 -6.89 13.14 -0.95
C VAL A 140 -8.11 14.03 -0.69
N ASP A 141 -7.89 15.08 0.11
CA ASP A 141 -8.90 16.10 0.40
C ASP A 141 -8.60 17.39 -0.37
N THR A 142 -9.40 18.43 -0.18
CA THR A 142 -9.18 19.73 -0.83
C THR A 142 -7.89 20.41 -0.40
N TRP A 143 -7.39 20.15 0.79
CA TRP A 143 -6.24 20.80 1.42
C TRP A 143 -5.02 19.91 1.62
N VAL A 144 -5.15 18.58 1.52
CA VAL A 144 -4.09 17.62 1.84
C VAL A 144 -4.11 16.40 0.92
N VAL A 145 -2.95 15.84 0.66
CA VAL A 145 -2.75 14.48 0.17
C VAL A 145 -1.95 13.70 1.21
N GLN A 146 -2.32 12.44 1.48
CA GLN A 146 -1.65 11.59 2.48
C GLN A 146 -1.41 10.20 1.91
N GLY A 147 -0.20 9.70 2.09
CA GLY A 147 0.25 8.39 1.64
C GLY A 147 1.20 7.73 2.65
N GLY A 148 1.88 6.66 2.21
CA GLY A 148 2.86 5.95 3.04
C GLY A 148 2.26 4.90 3.97
N ASP A 149 1.00 4.55 3.78
CA ASP A 149 0.33 3.46 4.48
C ASP A 149 0.46 2.15 3.70
N PRO A 150 1.11 1.10 4.27
CA PRO A 150 1.24 -0.20 3.60
C PRO A 150 -0.10 -0.96 3.45
N GLN A 151 -1.13 -0.61 4.21
CA GLN A 151 -2.47 -1.21 4.11
C GLN A 151 -3.38 -0.41 3.17
N GLY A 152 -3.11 0.90 2.99
CA GLY A 152 -3.85 1.78 2.10
C GLY A 152 -5.25 2.18 2.63
N ASP A 153 -5.55 1.91 3.89
CA ASP A 153 -6.82 2.24 4.56
C ASP A 153 -6.70 3.37 5.60
N GLY A 154 -5.51 3.93 5.73
CA GLY A 154 -5.17 4.99 6.67
C GLY A 154 -4.78 4.50 8.07
N ARG A 155 -4.79 3.19 8.35
CA ARG A 155 -4.54 2.63 9.69
C ARG A 155 -3.19 1.94 9.81
N GLY A 156 -2.53 1.67 8.70
CA GLY A 156 -1.26 0.97 8.65
C GLY A 156 -0.06 1.83 9.04
N GLY A 157 1.08 1.15 9.11
CA GLY A 157 2.37 1.77 9.42
C GLY A 157 3.47 0.73 9.50
N PRO A 158 4.68 1.14 9.86
CA PRO A 158 5.83 0.25 9.90
C PRO A 158 5.93 -0.56 11.20
N GLY A 159 4.90 -0.53 12.07
CA GLY A 159 4.83 -1.25 13.33
C GLY A 159 5.39 -0.48 14.53
N TYR A 160 5.73 0.80 14.36
CA TYR A 160 6.21 1.68 15.42
C TYR A 160 5.76 3.13 15.19
N THR A 161 5.85 3.94 16.23
CA THR A 161 5.64 5.39 16.20
C THR A 161 6.96 6.12 16.39
N LEU A 162 6.98 7.40 16.00
CA LEU A 162 8.10 8.30 16.19
C LEU A 162 7.84 9.23 17.39
N PRO A 163 8.91 9.77 18.00
CA PRO A 163 8.77 10.85 18.98
C PRO A 163 8.21 12.11 18.30
N GLU A 164 7.62 12.98 19.10
CA GLU A 164 7.24 14.31 18.65
C GLU A 164 8.47 15.19 18.46
N GLU A 165 8.54 15.82 17.28
CA GLU A 165 9.60 16.77 16.91
C GLU A 165 8.96 18.06 16.42
N SER A 166 8.31 18.77 17.35
CA SER A 166 7.68 20.05 17.05
C SER A 166 8.74 21.10 16.71
N ASN A 167 8.48 21.88 15.69
CA ASN A 167 9.32 23.01 15.29
C ASN A 167 8.45 24.21 14.87
N SER A 168 9.09 25.35 14.60
CA SER A 168 8.44 26.60 14.27
C SER A 168 8.12 26.77 12.77
N GLN A 169 8.27 25.74 11.97
CA GLN A 169 7.98 25.84 10.53
C GLN A 169 6.48 26.06 10.31
N PRO A 170 6.10 26.99 9.42
CA PRO A 170 4.71 27.29 9.15
C PRO A 170 4.04 26.14 8.38
N TRP A 171 2.79 25.84 8.71
CA TRP A 171 1.95 24.88 8.01
C TRP A 171 1.26 25.54 6.80
N THR A 172 2.04 25.88 5.79
CA THR A 172 1.55 26.45 4.52
C THR A 172 1.45 25.40 3.42
N ILE A 173 0.93 25.78 2.26
CA ILE A 173 0.99 24.94 1.05
C ILE A 173 2.43 24.46 0.85
N ASP A 174 2.58 23.23 0.39
CA ASP A 174 3.84 22.52 0.21
C ASP A 174 4.53 22.02 1.49
N ALA A 175 4.00 22.30 2.68
CA ALA A 175 4.49 21.70 3.91
C ALA A 175 4.28 20.19 3.92
N VAL A 176 5.31 19.45 4.37
CA VAL A 176 5.29 17.97 4.47
C VAL A 176 5.42 17.57 5.93
N GLY A 177 4.44 16.81 6.41
CA GLY A 177 4.40 16.35 7.79
C GLY A 177 4.13 14.86 7.92
N MET A 178 4.54 14.27 9.07
CA MET A 178 4.14 12.92 9.42
C MET A 178 2.74 12.92 10.02
N ALA A 179 1.93 11.97 9.57
CA ALA A 179 0.58 11.78 10.09
C ALA A 179 0.61 11.22 11.52
N ARG A 180 -0.48 11.45 12.26
CA ARG A 180 -0.71 10.81 13.57
C ARG A 180 -2.20 10.55 13.77
N PHE A 181 -2.51 9.56 14.57
CA PHE A 181 -3.87 9.31 15.02
C PHE A 181 -4.15 10.05 16.35
N PRO A 182 -5.39 10.48 16.59
CA PRO A 182 -5.77 11.02 17.89
C PRO A 182 -5.48 10.01 19.00
N GLY A 183 -4.72 10.44 20.02
CA GLY A 183 -4.33 9.57 21.14
C GLY A 183 -3.11 8.68 20.92
N ASP A 184 -2.62 8.57 19.67
CA ASP A 184 -1.41 7.81 19.34
C ASP A 184 -0.22 8.74 19.10
N GLY A 185 0.98 8.14 19.01
CA GLY A 185 2.21 8.82 18.61
C GLY A 185 2.20 9.19 17.11
N VAL A 186 3.26 9.83 16.67
CA VAL A 186 3.48 10.15 15.26
C VAL A 186 3.68 8.86 14.47
N ASN A 187 2.94 8.66 13.38
CA ASN A 187 3.05 7.44 12.57
C ASN A 187 4.45 7.30 11.95
N GLY A 188 4.99 6.08 11.95
CA GLY A 188 6.35 5.83 11.46
C GLY A 188 6.51 5.88 9.94
N SER A 189 5.43 5.86 9.13
CA SER A 189 5.56 5.90 7.67
C SER A 189 4.55 6.78 6.96
N GLN A 190 3.35 6.99 7.52
CA GLN A 190 2.35 7.82 6.86
C GLN A 190 2.76 9.29 6.90
N PHE A 191 2.82 9.92 5.73
CA PHE A 191 3.13 11.33 5.57
C PHE A 191 2.03 12.04 4.78
N PHE A 192 1.93 13.35 4.95
CA PHE A 192 1.03 14.18 4.18
C PHE A 192 1.73 15.40 3.61
N ILE A 193 1.17 15.95 2.53
CA ILE A 193 1.60 17.17 1.88
C ILE A 193 0.40 18.11 1.82
N LEU A 194 0.59 19.35 2.24
CA LEU A 194 -0.45 20.37 2.14
C LEU A 194 -0.53 20.90 0.70
N LYS A 195 -1.73 20.94 0.14
CA LYS A 195 -2.03 21.55 -1.17
C LYS A 195 -3.01 22.71 -1.09
N GLY A 196 -3.43 23.04 0.11
CA GLY A 196 -4.33 24.13 0.44
C GLY A 196 -4.20 24.50 1.92
N ASP A 197 -4.94 25.50 2.32
CA ASP A 197 -4.94 25.97 3.70
C ASP A 197 -5.45 24.88 4.66
N TRP A 198 -4.76 24.77 5.80
CA TRP A 198 -5.19 23.87 6.87
C TRP A 198 -6.56 24.31 7.43
N PRO A 199 -7.57 23.42 7.47
CA PRO A 199 -8.86 23.76 8.03
C PRO A 199 -8.76 24.27 9.46
N GLY A 200 -9.35 25.44 9.73
CA GLY A 200 -9.26 26.08 11.05
C GLY A 200 -7.95 26.85 11.32
N GLY A 201 -7.12 27.07 10.29
CA GLY A 201 -5.93 27.90 10.38
C GLY A 201 -4.68 27.23 10.92
N GLY A 202 -4.70 25.89 11.08
CA GLY A 202 -3.52 25.13 11.52
C GLY A 202 -3.87 23.92 12.39
N PRO A 203 -2.86 23.16 12.85
CA PRO A 203 -3.05 21.93 13.63
C PRO A 203 -3.55 22.16 15.07
N GLY A 204 -3.72 23.41 15.49
CA GLY A 204 -4.10 23.74 16.86
C GLY A 204 -3.03 23.29 17.86
N THR A 205 -3.45 22.57 18.91
CA THR A 205 -2.54 22.03 19.96
C THR A 205 -1.92 20.67 19.58
N VAL A 206 -2.30 20.11 18.43
CA VAL A 206 -1.77 18.79 18.02
C VAL A 206 -0.38 18.97 17.42
N ALA A 207 0.63 18.33 18.02
CA ALA A 207 1.98 18.34 17.52
C ALA A 207 2.11 17.37 16.34
N PHE A 208 2.46 17.91 15.18
CA PHE A 208 2.86 17.13 14.00
C PHE A 208 4.36 17.38 13.72
N ASN A 209 5.06 16.36 13.26
CA ASN A 209 6.43 16.52 12.82
C ASN A 209 6.46 17.10 11.40
N HIS A 210 6.70 18.42 11.28
CA HIS A 210 6.97 19.08 10.02
C HIS A 210 8.42 18.79 9.65
N PHE A 211 8.65 17.97 8.64
CA PHE A 211 9.99 17.48 8.32
C PHE A 211 10.49 17.85 6.92
N GLY A 212 9.67 18.50 6.11
CA GLY A 212 10.07 18.87 4.76
C GLY A 212 9.14 19.87 4.10
N THR A 213 9.60 20.37 2.94
CA THR A 213 8.84 21.28 2.09
C THR A 213 9.04 20.88 0.63
N VAL A 214 7.99 20.92 -0.17
CA VAL A 214 8.05 20.66 -1.60
C VAL A 214 8.75 21.80 -2.29
N LEU A 215 9.79 21.50 -3.08
CA LEU A 215 10.54 22.47 -3.89
C LEU A 215 10.17 22.43 -5.36
N GLY A 216 9.69 21.27 -5.85
CA GLY A 216 9.33 21.05 -7.24
C GLY A 216 8.14 20.15 -7.37
N GLY A 217 7.33 20.33 -8.43
CA GLY A 217 6.15 19.51 -8.66
C GLY A 217 4.92 19.88 -7.83
N SER A 218 4.89 21.03 -7.16
CA SER A 218 3.75 21.48 -6.34
C SER A 218 2.42 21.45 -7.11
N GLN A 219 2.42 21.84 -8.38
CA GLN A 219 1.22 21.78 -9.24
C GLN A 219 0.72 20.36 -9.47
N LEU A 220 1.57 19.34 -9.36
CA LEU A 220 1.20 17.93 -9.53
C LEU A 220 0.46 17.39 -8.30
N ILE A 221 0.73 17.94 -7.11
CA ILE A 221 0.07 17.52 -5.86
C ILE A 221 -1.44 17.69 -5.97
N SER A 222 -1.90 18.75 -6.64
CA SER A 222 -3.33 18.99 -6.91
C SER A 222 -3.96 18.00 -7.89
N GLN A 223 -3.14 17.30 -8.69
CA GLN A 223 -3.58 16.30 -9.67
C GLN A 223 -3.63 14.89 -9.09
N ILE A 224 -3.01 14.65 -7.93
CA ILE A 224 -3.03 13.35 -7.25
C ILE A 224 -4.46 12.99 -6.90
N LYS A 225 -4.81 11.73 -7.18
CA LYS A 225 -6.12 11.13 -6.89
C LYS A 225 -5.98 10.00 -5.87
N PRO A 226 -7.05 9.65 -5.14
CA PRO A 226 -7.04 8.46 -4.29
C PRO A 226 -6.66 7.22 -5.11
N GLY A 227 -5.67 6.46 -4.61
CA GLY A 227 -5.15 5.27 -5.29
C GLY A 227 -3.95 5.52 -6.21
N ASP A 228 -3.57 6.76 -6.50
CA ASP A 228 -2.29 7.06 -7.16
C ASP A 228 -1.13 6.49 -6.35
N ARG A 229 -0.08 6.03 -7.06
CA ARG A 229 1.01 5.26 -6.46
C ARG A 229 2.29 6.05 -6.36
N ILE A 230 3.05 5.77 -5.31
CA ILE A 230 4.47 6.10 -5.21
C ILE A 230 5.24 5.02 -5.98
N LEU A 231 5.88 5.40 -7.09
CA LEU A 231 6.63 4.48 -7.95
C LEU A 231 8.06 4.24 -7.42
N GLY A 232 8.60 5.21 -6.68
CA GLY A 232 9.90 5.14 -6.05
C GLY A 232 10.29 6.47 -5.44
N ILE A 233 11.28 6.44 -4.53
CA ILE A 233 11.85 7.63 -3.92
C ILE A 233 13.38 7.53 -4.02
N ILE A 234 14.00 8.55 -4.61
CA ILE A 234 15.45 8.70 -4.66
C ILE A 234 15.85 9.78 -3.64
N ILE A 235 16.81 9.45 -2.78
CA ILE A 235 17.34 10.39 -1.79
C ILE A 235 18.72 10.86 -2.22
N THR A 236 18.95 12.17 -2.16
CA THR A 236 20.26 12.80 -2.31
C THR A 236 20.57 13.73 -1.14
N VAL A 237 21.84 14.06 -0.95
CA VAL A 237 22.32 14.90 0.15
C VAL A 237 22.84 16.23 -0.43
N GLN A 238 22.48 17.34 0.22
CA GLN A 238 23.05 18.68 -0.03
C GLN A 238 24.00 19.10 1.06
#